data_45791b4758194f7fb57de97473509e13
#
_entry.id   45791b4758194f7fb57de97473509e13
#
_cell.length_a   1.000
_cell.length_b   1.000
_cell.length_c   1.000
_cell.angle_alpha   90.00
_cell.angle_beta   90.00
_cell.angle_gamma   90.00
#
_symmetry.space_group_name_H-M   'P 1'
#
loop_
_entity.id
_entity.type
_entity.pdbx_description
1 polymer ?
#
loop_
_entity_poly.entity_id
_entity_poly.type
_entity_poly.pdbx_seq_one_letter_code
_entity_poly.pdbx_strand_id
1 'polypeptide(L)'
;TWLELPAGDDKQLLQGLIQFTAAVYHARQRNWDGAVGLAGRAQSYLTAVPTQYCGIDVDSVVAALKQLEADPERIEREPSPPLRYQGRKLTAANLEIEGITTAASVVAAEDEGYDTAIVKTAIDYAREETTGSQAQFIRLLTSFVDDRGHRGIVYNRLRQNVERRQAKRDDVAGLFD
;
A
#
# COMPACT_ATOMS: atom_id res chain seq x y z
N THR A 1 -2.60 12.33 -12.81
CA THR A 1 -1.57 11.38 -12.32
C THR A 1 -0.34 12.13 -11.84
N TRP A 2 0.58 11.48 -11.08
CA TRP A 2 1.84 12.11 -10.64
C TRP A 2 2.70 12.62 -11.82
N LEU A 3 2.55 12.04 -13.01
CA LEU A 3 3.21 12.49 -14.24
C LEU A 3 2.78 13.89 -14.66
N GLU A 4 1.56 14.30 -14.34
CA GLU A 4 0.96 15.60 -14.68
C GLU A 4 1.34 16.70 -13.68
N LEU A 5 1.97 16.33 -12.55
CA LEU A 5 2.45 17.31 -11.59
C LEU A 5 3.50 18.23 -12.24
N PRO A 6 3.46 19.52 -11.94
CA PRO A 6 4.50 20.44 -12.36
C PRO A 6 5.86 20.02 -11.74
N ALA A 7 6.94 20.47 -12.36
CA ALA A 7 8.26 20.30 -11.77
C ALA A 7 8.32 20.98 -10.40
N GLY A 8 8.80 20.26 -9.38
CA GLY A 8 8.89 20.75 -7.99
C GLY A 8 9.03 19.60 -6.99
N ASP A 9 9.04 19.96 -5.71
CA ASP A 9 9.29 19.04 -4.60
C ASP A 9 8.28 17.90 -4.53
N ASP A 10 6.99 18.15 -4.81
CA ASP A 10 5.96 17.10 -4.86
C ASP A 10 6.31 16.01 -5.86
N LYS A 11 6.72 16.41 -7.08
CA LYS A 11 7.10 15.46 -8.13
C LYS A 11 8.39 14.73 -7.79
N GLN A 12 9.37 15.44 -7.22
CA GLN A 12 10.63 14.86 -6.75
C GLN A 12 10.37 13.82 -5.65
N LEU A 13 9.57 14.17 -4.64
CA LEU A 13 9.19 13.25 -3.56
C LEU A 13 8.56 11.97 -4.13
N LEU A 14 7.51 12.12 -4.97
CA LEU A 14 6.81 10.96 -5.51
C LEU A 14 7.70 10.08 -6.40
N GLN A 15 8.53 10.69 -7.27
CA GLN A 15 9.51 9.94 -8.06
C GLN A 15 10.51 9.19 -7.19
N GLY A 16 11.03 9.86 -6.16
CA GLY A 16 11.95 9.25 -5.20
C GLY A 16 11.33 8.08 -4.45
N LEU A 17 10.09 8.21 -3.98
CA LEU A 17 9.36 7.14 -3.29
C LEU A 17 9.03 5.96 -4.22
N ILE A 18 8.67 6.21 -5.47
CA ILE A 18 8.45 5.17 -6.48
C ILE A 18 9.74 4.38 -6.72
N GLN A 19 10.87 5.08 -6.91
CA GLN A 19 12.17 4.42 -7.09
C GLN A 19 12.63 3.68 -5.83
N PHE A 20 12.35 4.21 -4.63
CA PHE A 20 12.61 3.53 -3.36
C PHE A 20 11.85 2.20 -3.25
N THR A 21 10.55 2.21 -3.52
CA THR A 21 9.76 0.97 -3.47
C THR A 21 10.22 -0.05 -4.51
N ALA A 22 10.56 0.41 -5.70
CA ALA A 22 11.13 -0.43 -6.75
C ALA A 22 12.50 -1.01 -6.36
N ALA A 23 13.39 -0.22 -5.72
CA ALA A 23 14.68 -0.69 -5.23
C ALA A 23 14.51 -1.82 -4.18
N VAL A 24 13.60 -1.62 -3.22
CA VAL A 24 13.26 -2.63 -2.21
C VAL A 24 12.67 -3.89 -2.85
N TYR A 25 11.82 -3.74 -3.85
CA TYR A 25 11.25 -4.87 -4.60
C TYR A 25 12.33 -5.67 -5.33
N HIS A 26 13.22 -5.00 -6.09
CA HIS A 26 14.33 -5.64 -6.80
C HIS A 26 15.28 -6.36 -5.86
N ALA A 27 15.61 -5.75 -4.72
CA ALA A 27 16.44 -6.40 -3.70
C ALA A 27 15.78 -7.70 -3.18
N ARG A 28 14.46 -7.71 -2.93
CA ARG A 28 13.74 -8.91 -2.52
C ARG A 28 13.71 -10.01 -3.58
N GLN A 29 13.80 -9.64 -4.86
CA GLN A 29 13.91 -10.56 -5.99
C GLN A 29 15.36 -10.98 -6.28
N ARG A 30 16.31 -10.59 -5.41
CA ARG A 30 17.76 -10.83 -5.59
C ARG A 30 18.34 -10.21 -6.87
N ASN A 31 17.66 -9.23 -7.41
CA ASN A 31 18.18 -8.40 -8.51
C ASN A 31 18.98 -7.24 -7.92
N TRP A 32 20.22 -7.55 -7.50
CA TRP A 32 21.08 -6.63 -6.76
C TRP A 32 21.47 -5.41 -7.58
N ASP A 33 21.85 -5.60 -8.85
CA ASP A 33 22.20 -4.50 -9.75
C ASP A 33 21.03 -3.55 -9.98
N GLY A 34 19.84 -4.11 -10.19
CA GLY A 34 18.60 -3.34 -10.30
C GLY A 34 18.29 -2.55 -9.03
N ALA A 35 18.45 -3.19 -7.88
CA ALA A 35 18.22 -2.55 -6.57
C ALA A 35 19.17 -1.38 -6.33
N VAL A 36 20.47 -1.57 -6.55
CA VAL A 36 21.51 -0.54 -6.40
C VAL A 36 21.27 0.64 -7.35
N GLY A 37 21.02 0.37 -8.64
CA GLY A 37 20.76 1.42 -9.62
C GLY A 37 19.49 2.23 -9.33
N LEU A 38 18.43 1.58 -8.80
CA LEU A 38 17.21 2.25 -8.38
C LEU A 38 17.42 3.05 -7.09
N ALA A 39 18.19 2.53 -6.13
CA ALA A 39 18.51 3.22 -4.88
C ALA A 39 19.28 4.53 -5.14
N GLY A 40 20.27 4.52 -6.03
CA GLY A 40 20.99 5.72 -6.42
C GLY A 40 20.09 6.77 -7.09
N ARG A 41 19.20 6.34 -8.00
CA ARG A 41 18.22 7.25 -8.62
C ARG A 41 17.25 7.84 -7.60
N ALA A 42 16.71 7.01 -6.69
CA ALA A 42 15.84 7.48 -5.63
C ALA A 42 16.51 8.56 -4.76
N GLN A 43 17.77 8.35 -4.39
CA GLN A 43 18.56 9.35 -3.63
C GLN A 43 18.67 10.66 -4.40
N SER A 44 18.93 10.63 -5.70
CA SER A 44 19.04 11.85 -6.53
C SER A 44 17.77 12.69 -6.50
N TYR A 45 16.60 12.06 -6.48
CA TYR A 45 15.32 12.76 -6.35
C TYR A 45 15.10 13.29 -4.91
N LEU A 46 15.29 12.43 -3.91
CA LEU A 46 14.92 12.74 -2.53
C LEU A 46 15.87 13.75 -1.86
N THR A 47 17.15 13.81 -2.26
CA THR A 47 18.09 14.81 -1.72
C THR A 47 17.79 16.24 -2.19
N ALA A 48 16.97 16.40 -3.23
CA ALA A 48 16.49 17.71 -3.69
C ALA A 48 15.25 18.20 -2.89
N VAL A 49 14.66 17.35 -2.05
CA VAL A 49 13.46 17.63 -1.26
C VAL A 49 13.85 17.92 0.19
N PRO A 50 13.14 18.81 0.92
CA PRO A 50 13.39 19.02 2.35
C PRO A 50 13.34 17.72 3.16
N THR A 51 14.14 17.64 4.23
CA THR A 51 14.30 16.43 5.07
C THR A 51 13.00 15.95 5.72
N GLN A 52 12.04 16.88 5.90
CA GLN A 52 10.66 16.62 6.31
C GLN A 52 9.75 17.30 5.29
N TYR A 53 9.04 16.51 4.48
CA TYR A 53 8.18 17.07 3.46
C TYR A 53 6.86 16.30 3.34
N CYS A 54 5.75 17.04 3.27
CA CYS A 54 4.40 16.45 3.25
C CYS A 54 4.16 15.40 4.37
N GLY A 55 4.78 15.59 5.54
CA GLY A 55 4.70 14.67 6.67
C GLY A 55 5.59 13.42 6.54
N ILE A 56 6.31 13.26 5.42
CA ILE A 56 7.24 12.14 5.22
C ILE A 56 8.61 12.51 5.80
N ASP A 57 9.22 11.56 6.50
CA ASP A 57 10.60 11.61 6.97
C ASP A 57 11.54 11.19 5.82
N VAL A 58 11.88 12.17 4.97
CA VAL A 58 12.70 11.98 3.76
C VAL A 58 14.12 11.53 4.12
N ASP A 59 14.68 12.07 5.21
CA ASP A 59 16.01 11.68 5.68
C ASP A 59 16.11 10.19 6.01
N SER A 60 15.09 9.64 6.65
CA SER A 60 15.06 8.21 6.98
C SER A 60 15.01 7.34 5.72
N VAL A 61 14.32 7.79 4.67
CA VAL A 61 14.26 7.10 3.37
C VAL A 61 15.61 7.17 2.67
N VAL A 62 16.25 8.35 2.64
CA VAL A 62 17.58 8.52 2.05
C VAL A 62 18.62 7.67 2.78
N ALA A 63 18.58 7.63 4.12
CA ALA A 63 19.46 6.77 4.91
C ALA A 63 19.29 5.28 4.57
N ALA A 64 18.03 4.83 4.44
CA ALA A 64 17.71 3.45 4.05
C ALA A 64 18.22 3.12 2.63
N LEU A 65 18.07 4.05 1.69
CA LEU A 65 18.58 3.90 0.32
C LEU A 65 20.11 3.78 0.26
N LYS A 66 20.83 4.58 1.04
CA LYS A 66 22.29 4.49 1.16
C LYS A 66 22.74 3.12 1.70
N GLN A 67 22.01 2.61 2.70
CA GLN A 67 22.27 1.27 3.23
C GLN A 67 22.00 0.18 2.19
N LEU A 68 20.90 0.30 1.45
CA LEU A 68 20.53 -0.66 0.40
C LEU A 68 21.52 -0.63 -0.78
N GLU A 69 22.04 0.54 -1.12
CA GLU A 69 23.08 0.71 -2.16
C GLU A 69 24.40 0.07 -1.74
N ALA A 70 24.79 0.23 -0.46
CA ALA A 70 26.02 -0.32 0.08
C ALA A 70 25.96 -1.85 0.30
N ASP A 71 24.80 -2.38 0.67
CA ASP A 71 24.57 -3.79 0.97
C ASP A 71 23.11 -4.18 0.59
N PRO A 72 22.84 -4.48 -0.68
CA PRO A 72 21.51 -4.84 -1.13
C PRO A 72 21.01 -6.18 -0.56
N GLU A 73 21.91 -7.09 -0.15
CA GLU A 73 21.56 -8.37 0.47
C GLU A 73 21.03 -8.21 1.91
N ARG A 74 21.19 -7.04 2.51
CA ARG A 74 20.67 -6.74 3.84
C ARG A 74 19.16 -7.00 3.95
N ILE A 75 18.40 -6.84 2.85
CA ILE A 75 16.96 -7.08 2.81
C ILE A 75 16.56 -8.52 3.15
N GLU A 76 17.49 -9.49 3.02
CA GLU A 76 17.25 -10.88 3.39
C GLU A 76 17.39 -11.11 4.90
N ARG A 77 18.18 -10.27 5.56
CA ARG A 77 18.53 -10.39 6.98
C ARG A 77 17.71 -9.48 7.88
N GLU A 78 17.18 -8.40 7.31
CA GLU A 78 16.46 -7.38 8.04
C GLU A 78 15.10 -7.06 7.40
N PRO A 79 14.11 -6.62 8.20
CA PRO A 79 12.85 -6.18 7.64
C PRO A 79 13.06 -4.98 6.71
N SER A 80 12.18 -4.85 5.69
CA SER A 80 12.21 -3.69 4.80
C SER A 80 12.15 -2.38 5.58
N PRO A 81 12.92 -1.37 5.13
CA PRO A 81 12.90 -0.06 5.75
C PRO A 81 11.47 0.49 5.80
N PRO A 82 10.98 0.90 6.98
CA PRO A 82 9.65 1.45 7.10
C PRO A 82 9.59 2.88 6.56
N LEU A 83 8.55 3.20 5.80
CA LEU A 83 8.21 4.60 5.54
C LEU A 83 7.59 5.20 6.81
N ARG A 84 8.02 6.43 7.17
CA ARG A 84 7.50 7.18 8.31
C ARG A 84 6.70 8.39 7.82
N TYR A 85 5.50 8.51 8.38
CA TYR A 85 4.61 9.65 8.15
C TYR A 85 4.28 10.30 9.50
N GLN A 86 4.54 11.60 9.64
CA GLN A 86 4.36 12.34 10.89
C GLN A 86 5.03 11.64 12.10
N GLY A 87 6.26 11.13 11.90
CA GLY A 87 7.05 10.45 12.92
C GLY A 87 6.62 9.01 13.25
N ARG A 88 5.52 8.51 12.69
CA ARG A 88 5.02 7.15 12.89
C ARG A 88 5.31 6.25 11.69
N LYS A 89 5.55 4.96 11.94
CA LYS A 89 5.64 3.98 10.87
C LYS A 89 4.31 3.95 10.10
N LEU A 90 4.39 4.12 8.78
CA LEU A 90 3.21 4.02 7.92
C LEU A 90 2.81 2.54 7.78
N THR A 91 1.58 2.25 8.15
CA THR A 91 0.93 0.93 8.01
C THR A 91 -0.47 1.14 7.48
N ALA A 92 -1.13 0.10 6.98
CA ALA A 92 -2.51 0.22 6.52
C ALA A 92 -3.46 0.70 7.64
N ALA A 93 -3.18 0.33 8.90
CA ALA A 93 -3.96 0.77 10.05
C ALA A 93 -3.88 2.30 10.32
N ASN A 94 -2.89 2.99 9.76
CA ASN A 94 -2.72 4.45 9.89
C ASN A 94 -3.29 5.22 8.67
N LEU A 95 -3.76 4.51 7.65
CA LEU A 95 -4.34 5.12 6.47
C LEU A 95 -5.81 5.47 6.71
N GLU A 96 -6.25 6.55 6.12
CA GLU A 96 -7.67 6.84 5.96
C GLU A 96 -8.30 5.85 4.97
N ILE A 97 -9.63 5.79 4.95
CA ILE A 97 -10.38 4.83 4.13
C ILE A 97 -9.97 4.87 2.65
N GLU A 98 -9.71 6.05 2.10
CA GLU A 98 -9.30 6.21 0.70
C GLU A 98 -7.91 5.60 0.44
N GLY A 99 -6.99 5.73 1.39
CA GLY A 99 -5.68 5.09 1.31
C GLY A 99 -5.77 3.56 1.39
N ILE A 100 -6.60 3.04 2.29
CA ILE A 100 -6.84 1.59 2.44
C ILE A 100 -7.46 1.02 1.17
N THR A 101 -8.48 1.67 0.62
CA THR A 101 -9.19 1.21 -0.59
C THR A 101 -8.29 1.22 -1.81
N THR A 102 -7.47 2.27 -1.95
CA THR A 102 -6.45 2.35 -3.02
C THR A 102 -5.43 1.22 -2.90
N ALA A 103 -4.86 1.02 -1.71
CA ALA A 103 -3.89 -0.04 -1.46
C ALA A 103 -4.48 -1.44 -1.70
N ALA A 104 -5.71 -1.70 -1.25
CA ALA A 104 -6.40 -2.96 -1.47
C ALA A 104 -6.65 -3.24 -2.96
N SER A 105 -7.03 -2.21 -3.73
CA SER A 105 -7.22 -2.32 -5.18
C SER A 105 -5.92 -2.69 -5.89
N VAL A 106 -4.80 -2.06 -5.52
CA VAL A 106 -3.48 -2.36 -6.09
C VAL A 106 -3.06 -3.79 -5.75
N VAL A 107 -3.20 -4.20 -4.47
CA VAL A 107 -2.85 -5.57 -4.05
C VAL A 107 -3.65 -6.62 -4.82
N ALA A 108 -4.94 -6.38 -5.07
CA ALA A 108 -5.77 -7.32 -5.82
C ALA A 108 -5.44 -7.35 -7.32
N ALA A 109 -5.00 -6.21 -7.89
CA ALA A 109 -4.63 -6.14 -9.30
C ALA A 109 -3.26 -6.79 -9.61
N GLU A 110 -2.34 -6.78 -8.63
CA GLU A 110 -0.98 -7.29 -8.78
C GLU A 110 -0.87 -8.82 -8.52
N ASP A 111 -1.90 -9.46 -7.96
CA ASP A 111 -1.88 -10.88 -7.59
C ASP A 111 -3.11 -11.59 -8.18
N GLU A 112 -2.88 -12.45 -9.18
CA GLU A 112 -3.92 -13.22 -9.87
C GLU A 112 -4.74 -14.14 -8.94
N GLY A 113 -4.29 -14.37 -7.73
CA GLY A 113 -5.01 -15.14 -6.70
C GLY A 113 -6.24 -14.41 -6.13
N TYR A 114 -6.45 -13.14 -6.45
CA TYR A 114 -7.55 -12.32 -5.92
C TYR A 114 -8.44 -11.76 -7.02
N ASP A 115 -9.75 -12.00 -6.89
CA ASP A 115 -10.73 -11.41 -7.79
C ASP A 115 -10.94 -9.92 -7.46
N THR A 116 -10.54 -9.06 -8.38
CA THR A 116 -10.66 -7.60 -8.27
C THR A 116 -12.11 -7.14 -8.12
N ALA A 117 -13.10 -7.88 -8.67
CA ALA A 117 -14.50 -7.54 -8.55
C ALA A 117 -15.00 -7.72 -7.09
N ILE A 118 -14.56 -8.77 -6.42
CA ILE A 118 -14.86 -8.99 -4.99
C ILE A 118 -14.27 -7.88 -4.13
N VAL A 119 -13.00 -7.51 -4.37
CA VAL A 119 -12.34 -6.44 -3.61
C VAL A 119 -13.02 -5.09 -3.87
N LYS A 120 -13.40 -4.80 -5.12
CA LYS A 120 -14.15 -3.59 -5.47
C LYS A 120 -15.49 -3.53 -4.73
N THR A 121 -16.26 -4.61 -4.74
CA THR A 121 -17.55 -4.68 -4.01
C THR A 121 -17.35 -4.49 -2.50
N ALA A 122 -16.29 -5.08 -1.94
CA ALA A 122 -15.95 -4.88 -0.52
C ALA A 122 -15.58 -3.42 -0.21
N ILE A 123 -14.90 -2.73 -1.12
CA ILE A 123 -14.60 -1.30 -1.03
C ILE A 123 -15.87 -0.46 -1.03
N ASP A 124 -16.82 -0.76 -1.92
CA ASP A 124 -18.09 -0.06 -1.99
C ASP A 124 -18.86 -0.23 -0.66
N TYR A 125 -18.88 -1.45 -0.11
CA TYR A 125 -19.47 -1.71 1.19
C TYR A 125 -18.74 -1.01 2.35
N ALA A 126 -17.41 -0.92 2.30
CA ALA A 126 -16.64 -0.19 3.31
C ALA A 126 -16.96 1.31 3.33
N ARG A 127 -17.21 1.91 2.15
CA ARG A 127 -17.63 3.30 2.02
C ARG A 127 -19.04 3.56 2.54
N GLU A 128 -19.91 2.56 2.45
CA GLU A 128 -21.27 2.62 2.99
C GLU A 128 -21.30 2.43 4.52
N GLU A 129 -20.28 1.81 5.11
CA GLU A 129 -20.17 1.61 6.55
C GLU A 129 -19.93 2.97 7.24
N THR A 130 -21.00 3.53 7.81
CA THR A 130 -20.89 4.75 8.61
C THR A 130 -20.09 4.46 9.88
N THR A 131 -19.25 5.39 10.29
CA THR A 131 -18.35 5.36 11.45
C THR A 131 -19.01 4.73 12.69
N GLY A 132 -18.53 3.56 13.10
CA GLY A 132 -18.99 2.86 14.30
C GLY A 132 -18.28 1.52 14.49
N SER A 133 -18.51 0.86 15.60
CA SER A 133 -17.95 -0.46 15.98
C SER A 133 -18.22 -1.61 14.99
N GLN A 134 -18.92 -1.35 13.88
CA GLN A 134 -19.32 -2.30 12.87
C GLN A 134 -18.58 -2.16 11.52
N ALA A 135 -17.50 -1.38 11.45
CA ALA A 135 -16.69 -1.20 10.23
C ALA A 135 -15.96 -2.51 9.83
N GLN A 136 -16.73 -3.55 9.49
CA GLN A 136 -16.21 -4.90 9.23
C GLN A 136 -15.40 -4.95 7.94
N PHE A 137 -15.88 -4.31 6.87
CA PHE A 137 -15.17 -4.29 5.60
C PHE A 137 -13.89 -3.46 5.68
N ILE A 138 -13.90 -2.33 6.40
CA ILE A 138 -12.69 -1.52 6.62
C ILE A 138 -11.62 -2.38 7.33
N ARG A 139 -11.97 -3.11 8.38
CA ARG A 139 -11.02 -3.99 9.10
C ARG A 139 -10.48 -5.12 8.21
N LEU A 140 -11.34 -5.74 7.41
CA LEU A 140 -10.92 -6.81 6.50
C LEU A 140 -10.02 -6.29 5.39
N LEU A 141 -10.33 -5.13 4.79
CA LEU A 141 -9.47 -4.49 3.79
C LEU A 141 -8.12 -4.06 4.37
N THR A 142 -8.11 -3.50 5.59
CA THR A 142 -6.86 -3.17 6.30
C THR A 142 -5.99 -4.41 6.51
N SER A 143 -6.60 -5.52 7.01
CA SER A 143 -5.88 -6.78 7.19
C SER A 143 -5.43 -7.40 5.86
N PHE A 144 -6.22 -7.27 4.80
CA PHE A 144 -5.87 -7.74 3.46
C PHE A 144 -4.62 -7.03 2.91
N VAL A 145 -4.46 -5.75 3.21
CA VAL A 145 -3.28 -4.97 2.82
C VAL A 145 -2.06 -5.33 3.68
N ASP A 146 -2.21 -5.36 5.01
CA ASP A 146 -1.09 -5.49 5.96
C ASP A 146 -0.59 -6.93 6.12
N ASP A 147 -1.49 -7.91 6.24
CA ASP A 147 -1.13 -9.29 6.61
C ASP A 147 -0.79 -10.13 5.37
N ARG A 148 0.43 -9.97 4.89
CA ARG A 148 0.93 -10.71 3.72
C ARG A 148 0.94 -12.23 3.93
N GLY A 149 1.22 -12.69 5.14
CA GLY A 149 1.33 -14.12 5.46
C GLY A 149 -0.01 -14.85 5.45
N HIS A 150 -1.09 -14.15 5.81
CA HIS A 150 -2.42 -14.73 5.89
C HIS A 150 -3.42 -14.08 4.92
N ARG A 151 -2.91 -13.33 3.93
CA ARG A 151 -3.75 -12.57 2.98
C ARG A 151 -4.82 -13.43 2.31
N GLY A 152 -4.49 -14.65 1.89
CA GLY A 152 -5.46 -15.57 1.29
C GLY A 152 -6.62 -15.93 2.24
N ILE A 153 -6.34 -16.09 3.54
CA ILE A 153 -7.37 -16.35 4.56
C ILE A 153 -8.25 -15.11 4.73
N VAL A 154 -7.64 -13.93 4.79
CA VAL A 154 -8.36 -12.65 4.91
C VAL A 154 -9.23 -12.43 3.67
N TYR A 155 -8.71 -12.68 2.47
CA TYR A 155 -9.45 -12.58 1.23
C TYR A 155 -10.68 -13.52 1.21
N ASN A 156 -10.52 -14.77 1.63
CA ASN A 156 -11.66 -15.69 1.70
C ASN A 156 -12.75 -15.19 2.65
N ARG A 157 -12.38 -14.61 3.80
CA ARG A 157 -13.33 -13.96 4.71
C ARG A 157 -13.99 -12.75 4.08
N LEU A 158 -13.24 -11.94 3.35
CA LEU A 158 -13.76 -10.78 2.63
C LEU A 158 -14.82 -11.22 1.61
N ARG A 159 -14.51 -12.21 0.78
CA ARG A 159 -15.42 -12.80 -0.21
C ARG A 159 -16.71 -13.30 0.44
N GLN A 160 -16.60 -14.12 1.49
CA GLN A 160 -17.79 -14.65 2.20
C GLN A 160 -18.69 -13.54 2.76
N ASN A 161 -18.10 -12.44 3.25
CA ASN A 161 -18.88 -11.31 3.76
C ASN A 161 -19.54 -10.52 2.62
N VAL A 162 -18.88 -10.37 1.47
CA VAL A 162 -19.47 -9.78 0.26
C VAL A 162 -20.67 -10.61 -0.19
N GLU A 163 -20.49 -11.91 -0.40
CA GLU A 163 -21.55 -12.83 -0.83
C GLU A 163 -22.75 -12.81 0.13
N ARG A 164 -22.49 -12.83 1.44
CA ARG A 164 -23.55 -12.77 2.46
C ARG A 164 -24.32 -11.46 2.43
N ARG A 165 -23.64 -10.34 2.21
CA ARG A 165 -24.30 -9.02 2.14
C ARG A 165 -25.10 -8.86 0.86
N GLN A 166 -24.60 -9.40 -0.27
CA GLN A 166 -25.34 -9.47 -1.53
C GLN A 166 -26.63 -10.29 -1.38
N ALA A 167 -26.53 -11.52 -0.88
CA ALA A 167 -27.70 -12.38 -0.66
C ALA A 167 -28.79 -11.70 0.19
N LYS A 168 -28.38 -11.01 1.28
CA LYS A 168 -29.33 -10.24 2.09
C LYS A 168 -30.03 -9.10 1.35
N ARG A 169 -29.31 -8.44 0.42
CA ARG A 169 -29.91 -7.37 -0.40
C ARG A 169 -30.90 -7.93 -1.40
N ASP A 170 -30.57 -9.05 -2.02
CA ASP A 170 -31.43 -9.73 -3.00
C ASP A 170 -32.70 -10.26 -2.33
N ASP A 171 -32.59 -10.85 -1.13
CA ASP A 171 -33.72 -11.29 -0.34
C ASP A 171 -34.68 -10.15 0.03
N VAL A 172 -34.15 -8.98 0.38
CA VAL A 172 -34.96 -7.79 0.70
C VAL A 172 -35.61 -7.21 -0.55
N ALA A 173 -34.90 -7.16 -1.68
CA ALA A 173 -35.46 -6.69 -2.94
C ALA A 173 -36.60 -7.56 -3.44
N GLY A 174 -36.50 -8.90 -3.31
CA GLY A 174 -37.54 -9.86 -3.70
C GLY A 174 -38.78 -9.86 -2.79
N LEU A 175 -38.77 -9.15 -1.65
CA LEU A 175 -39.95 -9.01 -0.79
C LEU A 175 -40.90 -7.88 -1.23
N PHE A 176 -40.49 -7.05 -2.17
CA PHE A 176 -41.22 -5.86 -2.64
C PHE A 176 -41.68 -5.96 -4.12
N ASP A 177 -41.37 -7.07 -4.79
CA ASP A 177 -41.87 -7.43 -6.12
C ASP A 177 -43.06 -8.42 -5.99
#